data_12ffbb0b23c7409912d5203b0a73453a
#
_entry.id   12ffbb0b23c7409912d5203b0a73453a
#
_cell.length_a   1.000
_cell.length_b   1.000
_cell.length_c   1.000
_cell.angle_alpha   90.00
_cell.angle_beta   90.00
_cell.angle_gamma   90.00
#
_symmetry.space_group_name_H-M   'P 1'
#
loop_
_entity.id
_entity.type
_entity.pdbx_description
1 polymer ?
#
loop_
_entity_poly.entity_id
_entity_poly.type
_entity_poly.pdbx_seq_one_letter_code
_entity_poly.pdbx_strand_id
1 'polypeptide(L)'
;MVTWLRENCFSNAKHQSLVPWRFVFPFAIWELWKHRNKASFENIPLNPMLCRLCINQAMEYYFYVGKIKEQRSMAVIAVRWEKPPLNWYKLNTDGALYGNLGRAGHGGVIRDGARNWIRGFARYIGYTTSIIAEFWALRDGLKLAIQLGMQNLEVELDAKVIVDLINSRNSSNTAYSSLLFDCRLLLEMIPHIKVKHVFREANKCADALARKGCHAHEEFVIFYGPPSVDVSAIVYVDEIRESFTRQVVANLAILVA
;
A
#
# COMPACT_ATOMS: atom_id res chain seq x y z
N MET A 1 -30.47 23.66 4.21
CA MET A 1 -29.21 23.14 3.63
C MET A 1 -28.10 23.01 4.69
N VAL A 2 -27.77 24.05 5.45
CA VAL A 2 -26.70 24.00 6.48
C VAL A 2 -26.97 22.93 7.55
N THR A 3 -28.17 22.82 8.06
CA THR A 3 -28.59 21.83 9.07
C THR A 3 -28.38 20.40 8.55
N TRP A 4 -28.83 20.11 7.31
CA TRP A 4 -28.70 18.81 6.70
C TRP A 4 -27.21 18.41 6.49
N LEU A 5 -26.37 19.35 6.04
CA LEU A 5 -24.92 19.11 5.92
C LEU A 5 -24.31 18.80 7.29
N ARG A 6 -24.67 19.55 8.33
CA ARG A 6 -24.18 19.36 9.69
C ARG A 6 -24.56 17.99 10.24
N GLU A 7 -25.81 17.59 10.09
CA GLU A 7 -26.30 16.28 10.53
C GLU A 7 -25.52 15.13 9.87
N ASN A 8 -25.27 15.20 8.57
CA ASN A 8 -24.54 14.16 7.86
C ASN A 8 -23.03 14.17 8.17
N CYS A 9 -22.41 15.34 8.34
CA CYS A 9 -20.99 15.44 8.71
C CYS A 9 -20.67 14.91 10.11
N PHE A 10 -21.65 14.91 11.04
CA PHE A 10 -21.46 14.44 12.41
C PHE A 10 -22.15 13.11 12.73
N SER A 11 -22.83 12.51 11.75
CA SER A 11 -23.53 11.24 11.94
C SER A 11 -22.59 10.09 12.30
N ASN A 12 -22.89 9.41 13.38
CA ASN A 12 -22.22 8.17 13.80
C ASN A 12 -22.91 6.91 13.27
N ALA A 13 -23.98 7.04 12.47
CA ALA A 13 -24.62 5.90 11.83
C ALA A 13 -23.58 5.10 11.05
N LYS A 14 -23.52 3.79 11.25
CA LYS A 14 -22.59 2.91 10.55
C LYS A 14 -23.18 2.52 9.19
N HIS A 15 -22.40 2.68 8.14
CA HIS A 15 -22.69 2.07 6.85
C HIS A 15 -22.44 0.54 6.93
N GLN A 16 -22.94 -0.23 5.97
CA GLN A 16 -22.68 -1.68 5.86
C GLN A 16 -21.19 -2.06 5.88
N SER A 17 -20.31 -1.11 5.52
CA SER A 17 -18.84 -1.23 5.57
C SER A 17 -18.22 -1.04 6.96
N LEU A 18 -19.03 -0.87 8.03
CA LEU A 18 -18.60 -0.54 9.40
C LEU A 18 -17.90 0.83 9.56
N VAL A 19 -17.79 1.62 8.49
CA VAL A 19 -17.27 2.99 8.56
C VAL A 19 -18.38 3.94 8.98
N PRO A 20 -18.19 4.81 9.99
CA PRO A 20 -19.17 5.80 10.35
C PRO A 20 -19.50 6.74 9.19
N TRP A 21 -20.76 7.06 9.00
CA TRP A 21 -21.27 7.86 7.88
C TRP A 21 -20.57 9.23 7.75
N ARG A 22 -20.19 9.84 8.86
CA ARG A 22 -19.41 11.10 8.88
C ARG A 22 -18.10 11.05 8.09
N PHE A 23 -17.54 9.87 7.88
CA PHE A 23 -16.33 9.69 7.05
C PHE A 23 -16.69 9.42 5.59
N VAL A 24 -17.79 8.74 5.32
CA VAL A 24 -18.25 8.43 3.96
C VAL A 24 -18.81 9.67 3.26
N PHE A 25 -19.59 10.46 3.98
CA PHE A 25 -20.34 11.58 3.43
C PHE A 25 -19.48 12.64 2.72
N PRO A 26 -18.35 13.13 3.28
CA PRO A 26 -17.49 14.10 2.60
C PRO A 26 -16.90 13.55 1.28
N PHE A 27 -16.50 12.29 1.24
CA PHE A 27 -16.01 11.66 0.01
C PHE A 27 -17.12 11.51 -1.02
N ALA A 28 -18.32 11.15 -0.60
CA ALA A 28 -19.48 11.04 -1.50
C ALA A 28 -19.79 12.39 -2.18
N ILE A 29 -19.86 13.48 -1.41
CA ILE A 29 -20.10 14.84 -1.94
C ILE A 29 -18.99 15.24 -2.91
N TRP A 30 -17.72 15.01 -2.55
CA TRP A 30 -16.57 15.35 -3.38
C TRP A 30 -16.53 14.57 -4.70
N GLU A 31 -16.77 13.27 -4.66
CA GLU A 31 -16.80 12.44 -5.86
C GLU A 31 -17.98 12.77 -6.77
N LEU A 32 -19.17 12.98 -6.21
CA LEU A 32 -20.34 13.44 -6.97
C LEU A 32 -20.07 14.78 -7.66
N TRP A 33 -19.46 15.73 -6.97
CA TRP A 33 -19.11 17.02 -7.55
C TRP A 33 -18.12 16.88 -8.70
N LYS A 34 -17.04 16.09 -8.53
CA LYS A 34 -16.07 15.82 -9.60
C LYS A 34 -16.72 15.18 -10.82
N HIS A 35 -17.54 14.17 -10.61
CA HIS A 35 -18.21 13.46 -11.70
C HIS A 35 -19.23 14.33 -12.43
N ARG A 36 -20.01 15.12 -11.69
CA ARG A 36 -20.90 16.12 -12.30
C ARG A 36 -20.13 17.09 -13.21
N ASN A 37 -19.00 17.62 -12.73
CA ASN A 37 -18.19 18.54 -13.52
C ASN A 37 -17.64 17.86 -14.79
N LYS A 38 -17.12 16.64 -14.69
CA LYS A 38 -16.68 15.86 -15.86
C LYS A 38 -17.82 15.59 -16.86
N ALA A 39 -18.97 15.21 -16.36
CA ALA A 39 -20.14 15.00 -17.23
C ALA A 39 -20.60 16.30 -17.93
N SER A 40 -20.56 17.44 -17.21
CA SER A 40 -21.04 18.72 -17.74
C SER A 40 -20.04 19.41 -18.67
N PHE A 41 -18.73 19.26 -18.44
CA PHE A 41 -17.71 20.01 -19.18
C PHE A 41 -16.86 19.15 -20.13
N GLU A 42 -16.76 17.85 -19.87
CA GLU A 42 -15.90 16.92 -20.62
C GLU A 42 -16.70 15.83 -21.34
N ASN A 43 -18.04 15.82 -21.21
CA ASN A 43 -18.94 14.77 -21.74
C ASN A 43 -18.57 13.34 -21.33
N ILE A 44 -17.93 13.18 -20.16
CA ILE A 44 -17.56 11.88 -19.62
C ILE A 44 -18.75 11.31 -18.85
N PRO A 45 -19.24 10.09 -19.16
CA PRO A 45 -20.38 9.49 -18.47
C PRO A 45 -20.05 9.22 -16.98
N LEU A 46 -21.11 9.19 -16.15
CA LEU A 46 -20.98 8.86 -14.72
C LEU A 46 -20.41 7.45 -14.55
N ASN A 47 -19.43 7.33 -13.65
CA ASN A 47 -18.84 6.04 -13.32
C ASN A 47 -19.86 5.22 -12.50
N PRO A 48 -20.32 4.05 -12.97
CA PRO A 48 -21.27 3.21 -12.22
C PRO A 48 -20.71 2.68 -10.89
N MET A 49 -19.38 2.68 -10.72
CA MET A 49 -18.71 2.26 -9.49
C MET A 49 -18.48 3.38 -8.48
N LEU A 50 -19.10 4.56 -8.68
CA LEU A 50 -18.88 5.75 -7.86
C LEU A 50 -19.11 5.49 -6.37
N CYS A 51 -20.19 4.79 -6.01
CA CYS A 51 -20.49 4.47 -4.60
C CYS A 51 -19.40 3.61 -3.97
N ARG A 52 -18.92 2.60 -4.68
CA ARG A 52 -17.85 1.72 -4.20
C ARG A 52 -16.55 2.49 -4.00
N LEU A 53 -16.26 3.43 -4.90
CA LEU A 53 -15.13 4.31 -4.81
C LEU A 53 -15.18 5.19 -3.55
N CYS A 54 -16.29 5.87 -3.32
CA CYS A 54 -16.48 6.73 -2.14
C CYS A 54 -16.27 5.94 -0.85
N ILE A 55 -16.84 4.74 -0.77
CA ILE A 55 -16.71 3.87 0.40
C ILE A 55 -15.24 3.46 0.60
N ASN A 56 -14.54 3.05 -0.45
CA ASN A 56 -13.15 2.64 -0.36
C ASN A 56 -12.25 3.79 0.13
N GLN A 57 -12.40 4.99 -0.42
CA GLN A 57 -11.65 6.17 0.02
C GLN A 57 -11.95 6.55 1.47
N ALA A 58 -13.23 6.48 1.86
CA ALA A 58 -13.65 6.74 3.24
C ALA A 58 -13.06 5.70 4.20
N MET A 59 -12.99 4.44 3.80
CA MET A 59 -12.35 3.37 4.57
C MET A 59 -10.86 3.61 4.73
N GLU A 60 -10.15 3.93 3.66
CA GLU A 60 -8.73 4.31 3.72
C GLU A 60 -8.50 5.44 4.74
N TYR A 61 -9.24 6.52 4.58
CA TYR A 61 -9.16 7.68 5.49
C TYR A 61 -9.48 7.31 6.93
N TYR A 62 -10.55 6.53 7.16
CA TYR A 62 -10.96 6.11 8.51
C TYR A 62 -9.88 5.29 9.22
N PHE A 63 -9.22 4.37 8.51
CA PHE A 63 -8.12 3.59 9.06
C PHE A 63 -6.88 4.44 9.34
N TYR A 64 -6.60 5.45 8.51
CA TYR A 64 -5.48 6.36 8.74
C TYR A 64 -5.73 7.36 9.88
N VAL A 65 -6.92 7.93 9.98
CA VAL A 65 -7.23 9.04 10.90
C VAL A 65 -7.88 8.56 12.20
N GLY A 66 -8.53 7.41 12.20
CA GLY A 66 -9.26 6.89 13.37
C GLY A 66 -8.41 6.63 14.63
N LYS A 67 -7.08 6.73 14.53
CA LYS A 67 -6.13 6.53 15.64
C LYS A 67 -5.44 7.81 16.13
N ILE A 68 -5.77 9.01 15.59
CA ILE A 68 -5.06 10.25 15.96
C ILE A 68 -5.93 11.10 16.87
N LYS A 69 -5.85 10.87 18.19
CA LYS A 69 -6.19 11.85 19.22
C LYS A 69 -5.33 11.64 20.46
N GLU A 70 -4.09 12.12 20.39
CA GLU A 70 -3.29 12.46 21.56
C GLU A 70 -2.21 13.46 21.15
N GLN A 71 -1.97 14.49 21.97
CA GLN A 71 -0.82 15.38 21.81
C GLN A 71 0.45 14.53 21.90
N ARG A 72 1.09 14.29 20.75
CA ARG A 72 2.26 13.40 20.68
C ARG A 72 3.51 14.23 20.47
N SER A 73 4.48 14.07 21.36
CA SER A 73 5.82 14.58 21.12
C SER A 73 6.39 13.97 19.84
N MET A 74 7.07 14.77 19.02
CA MET A 74 7.67 14.32 17.76
C MET A 74 9.14 13.98 18.01
N ALA A 75 9.60 12.85 17.46
CA ALA A 75 11.00 12.46 17.44
C ALA A 75 11.49 12.42 15.98
N VAL A 76 12.78 12.70 15.80
CA VAL A 76 13.43 12.54 14.49
C VAL A 76 14.18 11.22 14.52
N ILE A 77 13.90 10.35 13.55
CA ILE A 77 14.58 9.08 13.38
C ILE A 77 15.30 9.03 12.03
N ALA A 78 16.36 8.23 11.96
CA ALA A 78 17.02 7.87 10.72
C ALA A 78 16.33 6.63 10.14
N VAL A 79 15.91 6.70 8.88
CA VAL A 79 15.24 5.61 8.17
C VAL A 79 16.10 5.21 6.97
N ARG A 80 16.34 3.92 6.82
CA ARG A 80 17.04 3.34 5.69
C ARG A 80 16.55 1.92 5.45
N TRP A 81 16.81 1.39 4.28
CA TRP A 81 16.60 -0.02 4.03
C TRP A 81 17.62 -0.87 4.80
N GLU A 82 17.16 -1.88 5.52
CA GLU A 82 18.00 -2.83 6.24
C GLU A 82 17.94 -4.20 5.59
N LYS A 83 19.09 -4.83 5.39
CA LYS A 83 19.17 -6.17 4.82
C LYS A 83 18.52 -7.21 5.75
N PRO A 84 17.97 -8.30 5.21
CA PRO A 84 17.50 -9.41 6.04
C PRO A 84 18.69 -10.15 6.69
N PRO A 85 18.43 -10.99 7.72
CA PRO A 85 19.41 -11.87 8.28
C PRO A 85 20.03 -12.83 7.26
N LEU A 86 21.15 -13.45 7.61
CA LEU A 86 21.75 -14.50 6.77
C LEU A 86 20.74 -15.64 6.54
N ASN A 87 20.71 -16.17 5.33
CA ASN A 87 19.77 -17.22 4.88
C ASN A 87 18.28 -16.78 4.87
N TRP A 88 18.00 -15.48 4.97
CA TRP A 88 16.70 -14.90 4.76
C TRP A 88 16.68 -14.07 3.50
N TYR A 89 15.51 -13.99 2.91
CA TYR A 89 15.20 -13.07 1.81
C TYR A 89 14.29 -11.97 2.31
N LYS A 90 14.37 -10.81 1.69
CA LYS A 90 13.50 -9.68 1.96
C LYS A 90 12.70 -9.34 0.71
N LEU A 91 11.40 -9.34 0.82
CA LEU A 91 10.46 -8.88 -0.18
C LEU A 91 9.94 -7.50 0.23
N ASN A 92 10.28 -6.48 -0.55
CA ASN A 92 9.67 -5.16 -0.46
C ASN A 92 8.61 -5.03 -1.57
N THR A 93 7.40 -4.58 -1.22
CA THR A 93 6.29 -4.38 -2.18
C THR A 93 5.68 -3.00 -2.05
N ASP A 94 5.12 -2.50 -3.14
CA ASP A 94 4.43 -1.21 -3.20
C ASP A 94 3.37 -1.19 -4.29
N GLY A 95 2.30 -0.42 -4.07
CA GLY A 95 1.27 -0.12 -5.05
C GLY A 95 1.28 1.34 -5.45
N ALA A 96 1.25 1.64 -6.75
CA ALA A 96 1.27 3.00 -7.26
C ALA A 96 0.02 3.34 -8.07
N LEU A 97 -0.41 4.61 -7.96
CA LEU A 97 -1.48 5.17 -8.80
C LEU A 97 -0.99 6.43 -9.51
N TYR A 98 -1.29 6.54 -10.78
CA TYR A 98 -1.07 7.75 -11.57
C TYR A 98 -2.39 8.51 -11.69
N GLY A 99 -2.56 9.55 -10.81
CA GLY A 99 -3.82 10.27 -10.64
C GLY A 99 -4.78 9.63 -9.65
N ASN A 100 -5.86 10.34 -9.29
CA ASN A 100 -6.91 9.79 -8.42
C ASN A 100 -7.95 9.09 -9.30
N LEU A 101 -8.07 7.77 -9.18
CA LEU A 101 -8.62 6.84 -10.16
C LEU A 101 -7.83 6.88 -11.48
N GLY A 102 -6.52 6.92 -11.36
CA GLY A 102 -5.63 6.84 -12.49
C GLY A 102 -5.21 5.40 -12.79
N ARG A 103 -4.28 5.29 -13.74
CA ARG A 103 -3.61 4.03 -14.04
C ARG A 103 -2.92 3.52 -12.78
N ALA A 104 -3.24 2.31 -12.39
CA ALA A 104 -2.66 1.65 -11.23
C ALA A 104 -1.67 0.57 -11.66
N GLY A 105 -0.59 0.49 -10.93
CA GLY A 105 0.40 -0.54 -11.06
C GLY A 105 0.92 -0.96 -9.69
N HIS A 106 1.62 -2.04 -9.66
CA HIS A 106 2.32 -2.49 -8.47
C HIS A 106 3.67 -3.07 -8.83
N GLY A 107 4.52 -3.18 -7.83
CA GLY A 107 5.83 -3.78 -8.02
C GLY A 107 6.47 -4.19 -6.70
N GLY A 108 7.60 -4.85 -6.82
CA GLY A 108 8.37 -5.25 -5.67
C GLY A 108 9.73 -5.80 -6.05
N VAL A 109 10.56 -5.98 -5.02
CA VAL A 109 11.91 -6.53 -5.16
C VAL A 109 12.18 -7.54 -4.06
N ILE A 110 12.85 -8.62 -4.42
CA ILE A 110 13.38 -9.62 -3.50
C ILE A 110 14.91 -9.51 -3.49
N ARG A 111 15.46 -9.35 -2.27
CA ARG A 111 16.91 -9.26 -2.03
C ARG A 111 17.33 -10.24 -0.93
N ASP A 112 18.57 -10.69 -0.97
CA ASP A 112 19.11 -11.61 0.03
C ASP A 112 19.85 -10.90 1.19
N GLY A 113 20.37 -11.67 2.14
CA GLY A 113 21.14 -11.17 3.29
C GLY A 113 22.50 -10.57 2.93
N ALA A 114 22.99 -10.79 1.71
CA ALA A 114 24.18 -10.13 1.16
C ALA A 114 23.84 -8.83 0.38
N ARG A 115 22.56 -8.43 0.32
CA ARG A 115 21.99 -7.30 -0.43
C ARG A 115 21.86 -7.54 -1.94
N ASN A 116 22.12 -8.75 -2.42
CA ASN A 116 22.01 -9.04 -3.84
C ASN A 116 20.56 -8.95 -4.30
N TRP A 117 20.36 -8.40 -5.50
CA TRP A 117 19.10 -8.45 -6.21
C TRP A 117 18.81 -9.88 -6.67
N ILE A 118 17.74 -10.48 -6.19
CA ILE A 118 17.33 -11.83 -6.59
C ILE A 118 16.33 -11.74 -7.73
N ARG A 119 15.22 -11.00 -7.52
CA ARG A 119 14.20 -10.73 -8.55
C ARG A 119 13.50 -9.43 -8.22
N GLY A 120 13.12 -8.70 -9.26
CA GLY A 120 12.14 -7.64 -9.18
C GLY A 120 10.92 -7.99 -10.02
N PHE A 121 9.82 -7.31 -9.79
CA PHE A 121 8.64 -7.43 -10.64
C PHE A 121 7.88 -6.11 -10.71
N ALA A 122 7.10 -5.96 -11.79
CA ALA A 122 6.14 -4.88 -11.95
C ALA A 122 4.95 -5.37 -12.76
N ARG A 123 3.77 -4.80 -12.49
CA ARG A 123 2.54 -5.15 -13.19
C ARG A 123 1.61 -3.95 -13.32
N TYR A 124 0.96 -3.83 -14.47
CA TYR A 124 -0.17 -2.96 -14.67
C TYR A 124 -1.47 -3.66 -14.24
N ILE A 125 -2.32 -2.99 -13.46
CA ILE A 125 -3.55 -3.57 -12.90
C ILE A 125 -4.81 -2.76 -13.25
N GLY A 126 -4.73 -1.91 -14.27
CA GLY A 126 -5.89 -1.11 -14.70
C GLY A 126 -6.15 0.10 -13.83
N TYR A 127 -7.39 0.28 -13.41
CA TYR A 127 -7.84 1.41 -12.59
C TYR A 127 -8.40 0.88 -11.28
N THR A 128 -7.77 1.25 -10.16
CA THR A 128 -8.18 0.79 -8.84
C THR A 128 -7.81 1.79 -7.73
N THR A 129 -7.99 1.43 -6.46
CA THR A 129 -7.55 2.22 -5.31
C THR A 129 -6.14 1.83 -4.87
N SER A 130 -5.49 2.71 -4.10
CA SER A 130 -4.14 2.50 -3.56
C SER A 130 -4.08 1.21 -2.72
N ILE A 131 -5.01 1.00 -1.80
CA ILE A 131 -5.09 -0.22 -0.99
C ILE A 131 -5.17 -1.50 -1.84
N ILE A 132 -5.96 -1.50 -2.90
CA ILE A 132 -6.08 -2.66 -3.80
C ILE A 132 -4.75 -2.89 -4.54
N ALA A 133 -4.08 -1.82 -5.00
CA ALA A 133 -2.78 -1.93 -5.65
C ALA A 133 -1.72 -2.53 -4.73
N GLU A 134 -1.71 -2.13 -3.46
CA GLU A 134 -0.83 -2.68 -2.43
C GLU A 134 -1.09 -4.16 -2.16
N PHE A 135 -2.37 -4.57 -2.05
CA PHE A 135 -2.70 -6.00 -1.91
C PHE A 135 -2.25 -6.83 -3.12
N TRP A 136 -2.41 -6.31 -4.33
CA TRP A 136 -1.90 -6.96 -5.52
C TRP A 136 -0.38 -7.09 -5.51
N ALA A 137 0.34 -6.05 -5.06
CA ALA A 137 1.78 -6.09 -4.90
C ALA A 137 2.23 -7.19 -3.95
N LEU A 138 1.61 -7.26 -2.77
CA LEU A 138 1.88 -8.30 -1.77
C LEU A 138 1.59 -9.69 -2.32
N ARG A 139 0.40 -9.89 -2.92
CA ARG A 139 -0.03 -11.18 -3.48
C ARG A 139 0.92 -11.71 -4.54
N ASP A 140 1.27 -10.87 -5.51
CA ASP A 140 2.14 -11.27 -6.62
C ASP A 140 3.60 -11.46 -6.15
N GLY A 141 4.06 -10.65 -5.20
CA GLY A 141 5.37 -10.83 -4.56
C GLY A 141 5.49 -12.14 -3.78
N LEU A 142 4.45 -12.52 -3.01
CA LEU A 142 4.39 -13.79 -2.29
C LEU A 142 4.37 -14.98 -3.26
N LYS A 143 3.59 -14.91 -4.35
CA LYS A 143 3.59 -15.94 -5.39
C LYS A 143 4.98 -16.13 -5.99
N LEU A 144 5.67 -15.04 -6.30
CA LEU A 144 7.02 -15.10 -6.83
C LEU A 144 8.00 -15.74 -5.82
N ALA A 145 7.92 -15.38 -4.55
CA ALA A 145 8.75 -15.97 -3.49
C ALA A 145 8.51 -17.48 -3.34
N ILE A 146 7.25 -17.93 -3.41
CA ILE A 146 6.89 -19.36 -3.40
C ILE A 146 7.45 -20.08 -4.62
N GLN A 147 7.30 -19.51 -5.82
CA GLN A 147 7.85 -20.08 -7.06
C GLN A 147 9.38 -20.23 -7.02
N LEU A 148 10.06 -19.34 -6.29
CA LEU A 148 11.52 -19.39 -6.08
C LEU A 148 11.91 -20.33 -4.92
N GLY A 149 10.96 -21.00 -4.27
CA GLY A 149 11.21 -21.96 -3.20
C GLY A 149 11.74 -21.36 -1.90
N MET A 150 11.44 -20.08 -1.64
CA MET A 150 11.95 -19.38 -0.46
C MET A 150 11.31 -19.88 0.82
N GLN A 151 12.13 -20.34 1.78
CA GLN A 151 11.68 -20.87 3.05
C GLN A 151 11.68 -19.83 4.19
N ASN A 152 12.54 -18.81 4.10
CA ASN A 152 12.72 -17.77 5.10
C ASN A 152 12.51 -16.40 4.43
N LEU A 153 11.39 -15.72 4.73
CA LEU A 153 11.03 -14.47 4.06
C LEU A 153 10.62 -13.38 5.06
N GLU A 154 11.25 -12.24 4.94
CA GLU A 154 10.82 -10.97 5.54
C GLU A 154 10.07 -10.16 4.49
N VAL A 155 8.80 -9.82 4.75
CA VAL A 155 7.97 -8.99 3.87
C VAL A 155 7.83 -7.60 4.49
N GLU A 156 8.14 -6.58 3.72
CA GLU A 156 8.05 -5.18 4.15
C GLU A 156 7.16 -4.38 3.21
N LEU A 157 6.21 -3.65 3.81
CA LEU A 157 5.28 -2.74 3.13
C LEU A 157 5.25 -1.40 3.87
N ASP A 158 5.07 -0.31 3.15
CA ASP A 158 4.85 1.01 3.77
C ASP A 158 3.35 1.30 4.02
N ALA A 159 2.45 0.49 3.51
CA ALA A 159 1.02 0.51 3.81
C ALA A 159 0.71 -0.16 5.16
N LYS A 160 0.87 0.60 6.26
CA LYS A 160 0.61 0.12 7.61
C LYS A 160 -0.77 -0.55 7.77
N VAL A 161 -1.78 -0.05 7.10
CA VAL A 161 -3.14 -0.60 7.13
C VAL A 161 -3.17 -2.06 6.66
N ILE A 162 -2.40 -2.41 5.65
CA ILE A 162 -2.32 -3.79 5.13
C ILE A 162 -1.60 -4.68 6.13
N VAL A 163 -0.49 -4.22 6.70
CA VAL A 163 0.23 -4.96 7.74
C VAL A 163 -0.68 -5.23 8.95
N ASP A 164 -1.43 -4.22 9.39
CA ASP A 164 -2.37 -4.35 10.50
C ASP A 164 -3.51 -5.34 10.14
N LEU A 165 -4.04 -5.31 8.90
CA LEU A 165 -5.06 -6.25 8.43
C LEU A 165 -4.54 -7.69 8.32
N ILE A 166 -3.35 -7.89 7.78
CA ILE A 166 -2.71 -9.22 7.68
C ILE A 166 -2.51 -9.84 9.07
N ASN A 167 -2.02 -9.04 10.02
CA ASN A 167 -1.71 -9.51 11.37
C ASN A 167 -2.95 -9.61 12.28
N SER A 168 -4.08 -9.02 11.91
CA SER A 168 -5.31 -9.11 12.70
C SER A 168 -6.03 -10.45 12.47
N ARG A 169 -6.56 -11.05 13.55
CA ARG A 169 -7.40 -12.26 13.46
C ARG A 169 -8.85 -11.98 13.07
N ASN A 170 -9.30 -10.73 13.16
CA ASN A 170 -10.68 -10.34 12.86
C ASN A 170 -10.83 -10.04 11.37
N SER A 171 -11.46 -10.95 10.64
CA SER A 171 -11.94 -10.71 9.29
C SER A 171 -13.29 -9.99 9.35
N SER A 172 -13.29 -8.68 9.54
CA SER A 172 -14.49 -7.91 9.21
C SER A 172 -14.69 -7.93 7.70
N ASN A 173 -15.95 -8.06 7.28
CA ASN A 173 -16.36 -8.09 5.88
C ASN A 173 -15.96 -6.76 5.20
N THR A 174 -14.79 -6.73 4.58
CA THR A 174 -14.24 -5.53 3.92
C THR A 174 -14.30 -5.71 2.41
N ALA A 175 -14.27 -4.61 1.68
CA ALA A 175 -14.17 -4.60 0.22
C ALA A 175 -12.91 -5.34 -0.32
N TYR A 176 -11.98 -5.70 0.56
CA TYR A 176 -10.71 -6.37 0.25
C TYR A 176 -10.65 -7.82 0.71
N SER A 177 -11.76 -8.38 1.25
CA SER A 177 -11.74 -9.68 1.94
C SER A 177 -11.19 -10.82 1.09
N SER A 178 -11.45 -10.84 -0.22
CA SER A 178 -10.90 -11.86 -1.13
C SER A 178 -9.39 -11.75 -1.29
N LEU A 179 -8.86 -10.54 -1.55
CA LEU A 179 -7.42 -10.32 -1.68
C LEU A 179 -6.68 -10.54 -0.35
N LEU A 180 -7.27 -10.11 0.76
CA LEU A 180 -6.74 -10.36 2.09
C LEU A 180 -6.67 -11.86 2.39
N PHE A 181 -7.70 -12.61 2.04
CA PHE A 181 -7.74 -14.06 2.20
C PHE A 181 -6.66 -14.74 1.34
N ASP A 182 -6.56 -14.37 0.05
CA ASP A 182 -5.52 -14.87 -0.84
C ASP A 182 -4.11 -14.62 -0.27
N CYS A 183 -3.85 -13.39 0.20
CA CYS A 183 -2.55 -13.07 0.80
C CYS A 183 -2.26 -13.91 2.04
N ARG A 184 -3.25 -14.12 2.93
CA ARG A 184 -3.06 -14.95 4.13
C ARG A 184 -2.75 -16.40 3.77
N LEU A 185 -3.46 -16.99 2.80
CA LEU A 185 -3.15 -18.34 2.32
C LEU A 185 -1.72 -18.46 1.78
N LEU A 186 -1.27 -17.47 1.01
CA LEU A 186 0.10 -17.47 0.48
C LEU A 186 1.15 -17.31 1.58
N LEU A 187 0.86 -16.51 2.62
CA LEU A 187 1.74 -16.38 3.78
C LEU A 187 1.90 -17.71 4.54
N GLU A 188 0.82 -18.50 4.68
CA GLU A 188 0.85 -19.81 5.33
C GLU A 188 1.67 -20.86 4.55
N MET A 189 1.87 -20.65 3.24
CA MET A 189 2.69 -21.55 2.40
C MET A 189 4.20 -21.35 2.60
N ILE A 190 4.65 -20.30 3.29
CA ILE A 190 6.07 -20.01 3.52
C ILE A 190 6.40 -20.35 4.99
N PRO A 191 7.30 -21.33 5.26
CA PRO A 191 7.51 -21.86 6.60
C PRO A 191 7.94 -20.83 7.65
N HIS A 192 8.81 -19.92 7.26
CA HIS A 192 9.33 -18.88 8.15
C HIS A 192 9.11 -17.51 7.53
N ILE A 193 8.00 -16.87 7.92
CA ILE A 193 7.62 -15.57 7.37
C ILE A 193 7.43 -14.52 8.45
N LYS A 194 7.84 -13.28 8.15
CA LYS A 194 7.60 -12.10 8.98
C LYS A 194 7.05 -10.99 8.10
N VAL A 195 5.95 -10.37 8.51
CA VAL A 195 5.37 -9.20 7.81
C VAL A 195 5.54 -7.98 8.68
N LYS A 196 6.19 -6.94 8.16
CA LYS A 196 6.53 -5.72 8.89
C LYS A 196 6.11 -4.48 8.11
N HIS A 197 5.74 -3.44 8.84
CA HIS A 197 5.61 -2.11 8.28
C HIS A 197 6.99 -1.44 8.24
N VAL A 198 7.30 -0.78 7.12
CA VAL A 198 8.47 0.10 6.97
C VAL A 198 8.04 1.49 6.55
N PHE A 199 8.92 2.46 6.75
CA PHE A 199 8.66 3.79 6.21
C PHE A 199 9.01 3.86 4.72
N ARG A 200 8.33 4.74 4.01
CA ARG A 200 8.48 4.91 2.55
C ARG A 200 9.92 5.14 2.11
N GLU A 201 10.71 5.82 2.95
CA GLU A 201 12.13 6.08 2.70
C GLU A 201 12.96 4.79 2.60
N ALA A 202 12.55 3.71 3.28
CA ALA A 202 13.14 2.39 3.21
C ALA A 202 12.48 1.48 2.14
N ASN A 203 11.41 1.94 1.47
CA ASN A 203 10.66 1.19 0.45
C ASN A 203 10.82 1.75 -0.98
N LYS A 204 11.75 2.67 -1.20
CA LYS A 204 11.91 3.41 -2.47
C LYS A 204 12.09 2.52 -3.69
N CYS A 205 12.76 1.38 -3.55
CA CYS A 205 12.98 0.46 -4.66
C CYS A 205 11.66 -0.16 -5.14
N ALA A 206 10.80 -0.58 -4.22
CA ALA A 206 9.47 -1.10 -4.54
C ALA A 206 8.56 0.00 -5.11
N ASP A 207 8.57 1.23 -4.55
CA ASP A 207 7.85 2.40 -5.09
C ASP A 207 8.24 2.68 -6.55
N ALA A 208 9.54 2.67 -6.87
CA ALA A 208 10.01 2.88 -8.24
C ALA A 208 9.53 1.78 -9.22
N LEU A 209 9.52 0.52 -8.77
CA LEU A 209 9.00 -0.60 -9.57
C LEU A 209 7.48 -0.53 -9.73
N ALA A 210 6.74 -0.15 -8.69
CA ALA A 210 5.29 0.04 -8.75
C ALA A 210 4.89 1.13 -9.74
N ARG A 211 5.60 2.27 -9.74
CA ARG A 211 5.41 3.34 -10.74
C ARG A 211 5.72 2.85 -12.16
N LYS A 212 6.76 2.03 -12.33
CA LYS A 212 7.06 1.40 -13.62
C LYS A 212 5.92 0.49 -14.05
N GLY A 213 5.28 -0.23 -13.12
CA GLY A 213 4.08 -1.02 -13.36
C GLY A 213 2.90 -0.20 -13.89
N CYS A 214 2.70 1.04 -13.45
CA CYS A 214 1.65 1.92 -13.98
C CYS A 214 1.78 2.18 -15.50
N HIS A 215 3.00 2.09 -16.03
CA HIS A 215 3.32 2.34 -17.44
C HIS A 215 3.63 1.07 -18.22
N ALA A 216 3.60 -0.09 -17.58
CA ALA A 216 3.85 -1.36 -18.25
C ALA A 216 2.76 -1.68 -19.28
N HIS A 217 3.14 -2.28 -20.39
CA HIS A 217 2.23 -2.79 -21.42
C HIS A 217 1.95 -4.29 -21.23
N GLU A 218 2.84 -4.99 -20.52
CA GLU A 218 2.71 -6.41 -20.22
C GLU A 218 2.00 -6.60 -18.87
N GLU A 219 1.29 -7.73 -18.74
CA GLU A 219 0.52 -8.03 -17.52
C GLU A 219 1.41 -8.25 -16.29
N PHE A 220 2.57 -8.91 -16.45
CA PHE A 220 3.50 -9.17 -15.36
C PHE A 220 4.93 -9.27 -15.90
N VAL A 221 5.80 -8.40 -15.43
CA VAL A 221 7.21 -8.33 -15.86
C VAL A 221 8.12 -8.73 -14.70
N ILE A 222 9.03 -9.67 -14.93
CA ILE A 222 10.07 -10.07 -13.98
C ILE A 222 11.42 -9.47 -14.38
N PHE A 223 12.11 -8.87 -13.43
CA PHE A 223 13.43 -8.29 -13.59
C PHE A 223 14.49 -9.13 -12.87
N TYR A 224 15.50 -9.57 -13.61
CA TYR A 224 16.64 -10.34 -13.10
C TYR A 224 17.74 -9.44 -12.51
N GLY A 225 17.65 -8.13 -12.70
CA GLY A 225 18.46 -7.05 -12.15
C GLY A 225 17.70 -5.74 -12.19
N PRO A 226 18.24 -4.64 -11.65
CA PRO A 226 17.61 -3.34 -11.68
C PRO A 226 17.27 -2.91 -13.12
N PRO A 227 15.98 -2.60 -13.42
CA PRO A 227 15.52 -2.40 -14.81
C PRO A 227 15.81 -1.00 -15.38
N SER A 228 16.34 -0.09 -14.61
CA SER A 228 16.67 1.29 -15.05
C SER A 228 17.74 1.91 -14.17
N VAL A 229 18.37 2.98 -14.67
CA VAL A 229 19.38 3.75 -13.93
C VAL A 229 18.83 4.25 -12.59
N ASP A 230 17.59 4.73 -12.55
CA ASP A 230 16.96 5.22 -11.32
C ASP A 230 16.84 4.12 -10.27
N VAL A 231 16.41 2.91 -10.66
CA VAL A 231 16.31 1.77 -9.73
C VAL A 231 17.70 1.33 -9.29
N SER A 232 18.70 1.34 -10.19
CA SER A 232 20.10 1.03 -9.85
C SER A 232 20.67 2.03 -8.83
N ALA A 233 20.36 3.32 -8.99
CA ALA A 233 20.79 4.34 -8.06
C ALA A 233 20.17 4.14 -6.65
N ILE A 234 18.88 3.77 -6.58
CA ILE A 234 18.23 3.45 -5.30
C ILE A 234 18.87 2.24 -4.63
N VAL A 235 19.14 1.18 -5.39
CA VAL A 235 19.83 -0.03 -4.88
C VAL A 235 21.19 0.33 -4.33
N TYR A 236 21.97 1.16 -5.05
CA TYR A 236 23.27 1.64 -4.58
C TYR A 236 23.17 2.44 -3.27
N VAL A 237 22.19 3.33 -3.14
CA VAL A 237 21.91 4.10 -1.90
C VAL A 237 21.62 3.15 -0.72
N ASP A 238 20.85 2.09 -0.97
CA ASP A 238 20.56 1.05 0.03
C ASP A 238 21.84 0.26 0.41
N GLU A 239 22.74 0.01 -0.55
CA GLU A 239 24.01 -0.69 -0.34
C GLU A 239 24.98 0.10 0.53
N ILE A 240 25.12 1.41 0.29
CA ILE A 240 25.97 2.29 1.09
C ILE A 240 25.36 2.68 2.43
N ARG A 241 24.15 2.21 2.72
CA ARG A 241 23.39 2.42 3.96
C ARG A 241 23.09 3.90 4.24
N GLU A 242 22.81 4.68 3.21
CA GLU A 242 22.38 6.06 3.37
C GLU A 242 21.06 6.12 4.15
N SER A 243 20.99 7.06 5.07
CA SER A 243 19.83 7.24 5.94
C SER A 243 19.08 8.51 5.61
N PHE A 244 17.75 8.45 5.68
CA PHE A 244 16.85 9.58 5.49
C PHE A 244 16.25 9.98 6.84
N THR A 245 16.17 11.28 7.12
CA THR A 245 15.55 11.78 8.35
C THR A 245 14.03 11.80 8.21
N ARG A 246 13.33 11.31 9.23
CA ARG A 246 11.87 11.35 9.32
C ARG A 246 11.40 11.80 10.69
N GLN A 247 10.39 12.67 10.71
CA GLN A 247 9.69 13.02 11.94
C GLN A 247 8.60 11.98 12.21
N VAL A 248 8.63 11.39 13.38
CA VAL A 248 7.65 10.40 13.85
C VAL A 248 7.13 10.78 15.21
N VAL A 249 5.99 10.26 15.60
CA VAL A 249 5.49 10.38 16.97
C VAL A 249 6.42 9.62 17.91
N ALA A 250 6.83 10.23 19.02
CA ALA A 250 7.88 9.69 19.91
C ALA A 250 7.62 8.26 20.39
N ASN A 251 6.36 7.88 20.59
CA ASN A 251 5.99 6.49 20.96
C ASN A 251 6.25 5.46 19.85
N LEU A 252 6.43 5.89 18.59
CA LEU A 252 6.80 5.03 17.47
C LEU A 252 8.34 4.91 17.32
N ALA A 253 9.10 5.87 17.85
CA ALA A 253 10.56 5.86 17.78
C ALA A 253 11.16 4.67 18.60
N ILE A 254 10.50 4.25 19.67
CA ILE A 254 10.93 3.14 20.54
C ILE A 254 10.74 1.76 19.87
N LEU A 255 9.84 1.66 18.87
CA LEU A 255 9.54 0.40 18.18
C LEU A 255 10.46 0.16 16.96
N VAL A 256 11.27 1.12 16.56
CA VAL A 256 12.09 1.10 15.32
C VAL A 256 13.60 1.11 15.65
N ALA A 257 13.98 1.33 16.90
CA ALA A 257 15.36 1.23 17.41
C ALA A 257 15.67 -0.18 17.89
#